data_e0e6562dd3bd11fe1641a8ff9c46b8e7
#
_entry.id   e0e6562dd3bd11fe1641a8ff9c46b8e7
#
_cell.length_a   1.000
_cell.length_b   1.000
_cell.length_c   1.000
_cell.angle_alpha   90.00
_cell.angle_beta   90.00
_cell.angle_gamma   90.00
#
_symmetry.space_group_name_H-M   'P 1'
#
loop_
_entity.id
_entity.type
_entity.pdbx_description
1 polymer ?
#
loop_
_entity_poly.entity_id
_entity_poly.type
_entity_poly.pdbx_seq_one_letter_code
_entity_poly.pdbx_strand_id
1 'polypeptide(L)'
;MPKKQIAVYLRLSLEDTGANDESNSITAQRGIIAQFIQGQPELASMKTVEFVDDGYSGTNFDRPGFKRMMAMVHSGDVSCIIVKDLSRFARNYIEAGDYLEHIFPYLGIRFIAVNNHYDSNQFIGTTGGIDVAFRNFMYERYSVDISKKVKASQHMLMRSGRYVSHCPYGYTKIKGQKHHMVPDPETAPIVRDVFLWAIEGKKSTEIARILNEKHIPTPMQHKKLSRQGMDSDAMWSHQAVIRIIRDYKYTGAMVSFKCGNETIRAKVQKRYAPENYVINEGMHEPIVTHDEYYAANDTLRKVKKYDVVRTDRRDRVYYCGHCGRRLRKTFGLDEYYTCATPLYIRDAPCAGIHWSRTNIEDVVFTTYKRQLQIVSEEYRRTVNEKRPDNLAPLRAQQKSLRVQLGGIGGKVASLYEQFRSDEISRNAFLEKKGALSEDRDRLQTELSRIEDEIESLLQKREESSTAMNAIKNIAAAAEEPDDKLRERMYDDIDRVIVFDNENLKIEWKFDVAFHLS
;
A
#
# COMPACT_ATOMS: atom_id res chain seq x y z
N MET A 1 18.76 0.61 -39.75
CA MET A 1 17.93 0.05 -38.66
C MET A 1 18.73 0.21 -37.39
N PRO A 2 18.18 0.71 -36.29
CA PRO A 2 18.89 0.77 -35.02
C PRO A 2 19.30 -0.65 -34.62
N LYS A 3 20.54 -0.82 -34.14
CA LYS A 3 21.02 -2.12 -33.66
C LYS A 3 20.21 -2.50 -32.43
N LYS A 4 19.36 -3.50 -32.52
CA LYS A 4 18.58 -4.02 -31.39
C LYS A 4 19.50 -4.47 -30.26
N GLN A 5 19.13 -4.18 -29.01
CA GLN A 5 19.95 -4.37 -27.81
C GLN A 5 19.39 -5.52 -26.98
N ILE A 6 20.22 -6.07 -26.08
CA ILE A 6 19.83 -7.03 -25.07
C ILE A 6 19.54 -6.26 -23.76
N ALA A 7 18.37 -6.44 -23.18
CA ALA A 7 18.06 -5.98 -21.85
C ALA A 7 18.43 -7.05 -20.81
N VAL A 8 19.36 -6.72 -19.93
CA VAL A 8 19.72 -7.56 -18.77
C VAL A 8 18.96 -7.05 -17.56
N TYR A 9 18.04 -7.87 -17.03
CA TYR A 9 17.24 -7.47 -15.88
C TYR A 9 17.70 -8.17 -14.60
N LEU A 10 18.03 -7.37 -13.59
CA LEU A 10 18.58 -7.81 -12.31
C LEU A 10 17.66 -7.35 -11.17
N ARG A 11 17.36 -8.23 -10.21
CA ARG A 11 16.52 -7.87 -9.06
C ARG A 11 17.03 -8.48 -7.75
N LEU A 12 17.06 -7.65 -6.72
CA LEU A 12 17.30 -8.08 -5.35
C LEU A 12 16.03 -7.90 -4.50
N SER A 13 15.79 -8.82 -3.57
CA SER A 13 14.66 -8.73 -2.64
C SER A 13 15.11 -8.03 -1.35
N LEU A 14 14.22 -7.24 -0.71
CA LEU A 14 14.44 -6.64 0.62
C LEU A 14 14.84 -7.66 1.71
N GLU A 15 14.49 -8.93 1.52
CA GLU A 15 14.81 -9.99 2.48
C GLU A 15 16.29 -10.43 2.40
N ASP A 16 17.00 -10.10 1.33
CA ASP A 16 18.40 -10.48 1.09
C ASP A 16 19.39 -9.35 1.50
N THR A 17 18.91 -8.18 1.89
CA THR A 17 19.75 -7.04 2.31
C THR A 17 20.13 -7.12 3.79
N GLY A 18 21.19 -7.85 4.08
CA GLY A 18 22.06 -7.56 5.23
C GLY A 18 22.77 -6.23 4.94
N ALA A 19 22.83 -5.32 5.91
CA ALA A 19 23.15 -3.89 5.80
C ALA A 19 24.46 -3.47 5.11
N ASN A 20 25.22 -4.36 4.46
CA ASN A 20 26.52 -4.04 3.83
C ASN A 20 26.84 -4.83 2.54
N ASP A 21 25.94 -5.61 1.94
CA ASP A 21 26.25 -6.43 0.77
C ASP A 21 25.27 -6.22 -0.41
N GLU A 22 25.25 -5.00 -0.94
CA GLU A 22 24.69 -4.72 -2.27
C GLU A 22 25.42 -5.51 -3.37
N SER A 23 26.65 -5.87 -3.12
CA SER A 23 27.58 -6.31 -4.15
C SER A 23 27.45 -7.79 -4.57
N ASN A 24 27.28 -8.72 -3.64
CA ASN A 24 27.48 -10.13 -3.98
C ASN A 24 26.33 -10.76 -4.78
N SER A 25 25.08 -10.41 -4.53
CA SER A 25 23.94 -11.05 -5.22
C SER A 25 23.65 -10.45 -6.60
N ILE A 26 23.72 -9.14 -6.79
CA ILE A 26 23.55 -8.49 -8.12
C ILE A 26 24.80 -8.77 -8.97
N THR A 27 26.00 -8.67 -8.39
CA THR A 27 27.26 -8.99 -9.07
C THR A 27 27.31 -10.45 -9.51
N ALA A 28 26.84 -11.38 -8.68
CA ALA A 28 26.73 -12.79 -9.06
C ALA A 28 25.72 -13.01 -10.19
N GLN A 29 24.56 -12.34 -10.18
CA GLN A 29 23.60 -12.41 -11.29
C GLN A 29 24.21 -11.88 -12.58
N ARG A 30 24.89 -10.73 -12.52
CA ARG A 30 25.60 -10.11 -13.65
C ARG A 30 26.65 -11.05 -14.23
N GLY A 31 27.48 -11.68 -13.39
CA GLY A 31 28.50 -12.65 -13.81
C GLY A 31 27.92 -13.84 -14.55
N ILE A 32 26.85 -14.46 -14.04
CA ILE A 32 26.17 -15.60 -14.67
C ILE A 32 25.60 -15.22 -16.04
N ILE A 33 24.94 -14.07 -16.14
CA ILE A 33 24.34 -13.63 -17.41
C ILE A 33 25.43 -13.24 -18.41
N ALA A 34 26.50 -12.56 -17.98
CA ALA A 34 27.61 -12.20 -18.85
C ALA A 34 28.32 -13.45 -19.43
N GLN A 35 28.58 -14.45 -18.59
CA GLN A 35 29.14 -15.72 -19.03
C GLN A 35 28.24 -16.44 -20.05
N PHE A 36 26.93 -16.42 -19.81
CA PHE A 36 25.95 -17.01 -20.75
C PHE A 36 25.97 -16.29 -22.10
N ILE A 37 25.95 -14.94 -22.11
CA ILE A 37 26.00 -14.12 -23.34
C ILE A 37 27.28 -14.41 -24.13
N GLN A 38 28.43 -14.48 -23.46
CA GLN A 38 29.74 -14.78 -24.10
C GLN A 38 29.77 -16.18 -24.72
N GLY A 39 29.07 -17.13 -24.12
CA GLY A 39 28.96 -18.50 -24.66
C GLY A 39 28.01 -18.63 -25.86
N GLN A 40 27.28 -17.58 -26.25
CA GLN A 40 26.33 -17.59 -27.36
C GLN A 40 26.78 -16.63 -28.46
N PRO A 41 27.31 -17.13 -29.61
CA PRO A 41 27.86 -16.25 -30.68
C PRO A 41 26.87 -15.20 -31.20
N GLU A 42 25.58 -15.53 -31.25
CA GLU A 42 24.51 -14.64 -31.73
C GLU A 42 24.24 -13.47 -30.74
N LEU A 43 24.42 -13.69 -29.43
CA LEU A 43 24.19 -12.69 -28.39
C LEU A 43 25.44 -11.88 -28.09
N ALA A 44 26.63 -12.48 -28.22
CA ALA A 44 27.91 -11.85 -27.88
C ALA A 44 28.21 -10.59 -28.73
N SER A 45 27.65 -10.51 -29.95
CA SER A 45 27.82 -9.35 -30.84
C SER A 45 26.85 -8.19 -30.55
N MET A 46 25.87 -8.38 -29.68
CA MET A 46 24.83 -7.40 -29.38
C MET A 46 25.21 -6.52 -28.20
N LYS A 47 24.79 -5.26 -28.23
CA LYS A 47 24.95 -4.32 -27.10
C LYS A 47 23.99 -4.70 -25.97
N THR A 48 24.50 -4.70 -24.74
CA THR A 48 23.71 -4.98 -23.54
C THR A 48 23.39 -3.69 -22.79
N VAL A 49 22.17 -3.60 -22.22
CA VAL A 49 21.73 -2.54 -21.31
C VAL A 49 21.20 -3.18 -20.05
N GLU A 50 21.66 -2.72 -18.89
CA GLU A 50 21.24 -3.25 -17.59
C GLU A 50 20.10 -2.45 -16.97
N PHE A 51 19.15 -3.17 -16.35
CA PHE A 51 18.05 -2.64 -15.55
C PHE A 51 18.07 -3.32 -14.19
N VAL A 52 18.21 -2.52 -13.15
CA VAL A 52 18.34 -3.01 -11.77
C VAL A 52 17.17 -2.49 -10.94
N ASP A 53 16.51 -3.40 -10.21
CA ASP A 53 15.55 -3.11 -9.17
C ASP A 53 16.04 -3.71 -7.85
N ASP A 54 16.63 -2.86 -7.00
CA ASP A 54 17.12 -3.23 -5.69
C ASP A 54 16.07 -2.94 -4.63
N GLY A 55 15.85 -3.89 -3.71
CA GLY A 55 14.89 -3.74 -2.63
C GLY A 55 13.40 -3.92 -3.02
N TYR A 56 13.10 -4.30 -4.25
CA TYR A 56 11.73 -4.47 -4.72
C TYR A 56 11.23 -5.92 -4.65
N SER A 57 9.98 -6.10 -4.20
CA SER A 57 9.32 -7.41 -4.21
C SER A 57 9.07 -7.90 -5.65
N GLY A 58 9.17 -9.22 -5.85
CA GLY A 58 8.81 -9.85 -7.13
C GLY A 58 7.31 -10.08 -7.33
N THR A 59 6.45 -9.57 -6.45
CA THR A 59 5.01 -9.86 -6.45
C THR A 59 4.19 -9.03 -7.42
N ASN A 60 4.72 -7.91 -7.91
CA ASN A 60 4.11 -7.06 -8.93
C ASN A 60 5.17 -6.50 -9.88
N PHE A 61 4.75 -5.89 -10.98
CA PHE A 61 5.61 -5.22 -11.98
C PHE A 61 5.73 -3.71 -11.80
N ASP A 62 5.22 -3.16 -10.71
CA ASP A 62 5.35 -1.73 -10.39
C ASP A 62 6.75 -1.41 -9.82
N ARG A 63 7.75 -1.50 -10.69
CA ARG A 63 9.18 -1.35 -10.36
C ARG A 63 9.85 -0.40 -11.35
N PRO A 64 10.66 0.57 -10.88
CA PRO A 64 11.27 1.59 -11.75
C PRO A 64 12.16 1.01 -12.86
N GLY A 65 13.00 0.02 -12.54
CA GLY A 65 13.88 -0.64 -13.51
C GLY A 65 13.09 -1.42 -14.56
N PHE A 66 12.06 -2.15 -14.12
CA PHE A 66 11.16 -2.86 -15.01
C PHE A 66 10.41 -1.92 -15.96
N LYS A 67 9.85 -0.82 -15.46
CA LYS A 67 9.17 0.18 -16.29
C LYS A 67 10.09 0.79 -17.34
N ARG A 68 11.34 1.13 -16.98
CA ARG A 68 12.34 1.64 -17.93
C ARG A 68 12.69 0.60 -18.99
N MET A 69 12.85 -0.67 -18.59
CA MET A 69 13.07 -1.77 -19.54
C MET A 69 11.90 -1.89 -20.52
N MET A 70 10.67 -1.89 -20.03
CA MET A 70 9.48 -2.00 -20.87
C MET A 70 9.30 -0.79 -21.80
N ALA A 71 9.66 0.42 -21.38
CA ALA A 71 9.67 1.56 -22.26
C ALA A 71 10.61 1.37 -23.47
N MET A 72 11.81 0.82 -23.25
CA MET A 72 12.74 0.48 -24.33
C MET A 72 12.29 -0.72 -25.19
N VAL A 73 11.52 -1.64 -24.61
CA VAL A 73 10.87 -2.72 -25.36
C VAL A 73 9.81 -2.14 -26.31
N HIS A 74 8.98 -1.24 -25.82
CA HIS A 74 7.93 -0.60 -26.61
C HIS A 74 8.49 0.34 -27.70
N SER A 75 9.65 0.99 -27.48
CA SER A 75 10.33 1.77 -28.52
C SER A 75 10.98 0.90 -29.62
N GLY A 76 11.03 -0.42 -29.42
CA GLY A 76 11.64 -1.36 -30.37
C GLY A 76 13.17 -1.43 -30.31
N ASP A 77 13.81 -0.81 -29.31
CA ASP A 77 15.26 -0.79 -29.13
C ASP A 77 15.81 -2.10 -28.55
N VAL A 78 14.96 -2.89 -27.90
CA VAL A 78 15.28 -4.18 -27.30
C VAL A 78 14.72 -5.31 -28.15
N SER A 79 15.48 -6.38 -28.34
CA SER A 79 15.02 -7.61 -29.01
C SER A 79 15.11 -8.86 -28.14
N CYS A 80 15.87 -8.78 -27.04
CA CYS A 80 16.05 -9.90 -26.14
C CYS A 80 16.10 -9.40 -24.69
N ILE A 81 15.39 -10.09 -23.79
CA ILE A 81 15.45 -9.87 -22.35
C ILE A 81 16.11 -11.10 -21.73
N ILE A 82 17.12 -10.89 -20.88
CA ILE A 82 17.82 -11.96 -20.20
C ILE A 82 17.75 -11.74 -18.68
N VAL A 83 17.34 -12.77 -17.95
CA VAL A 83 17.33 -12.81 -16.49
C VAL A 83 18.11 -14.03 -15.99
N LYS A 84 18.63 -13.98 -14.77
CA LYS A 84 19.28 -15.14 -14.16
C LYS A 84 18.31 -16.31 -14.02
N ASP A 85 17.13 -16.07 -13.50
CA ASP A 85 16.06 -17.04 -13.30
C ASP A 85 14.69 -16.36 -13.34
N LEU A 86 13.62 -17.13 -13.56
CA LEU A 86 12.25 -16.62 -13.64
C LEU A 86 11.79 -15.91 -12.37
N SER A 87 12.34 -16.25 -11.19
CA SER A 87 11.98 -15.60 -9.95
C SER A 87 12.49 -14.15 -9.88
N ARG A 88 13.53 -13.80 -10.64
CA ARG A 88 14.02 -12.42 -10.80
C ARG A 88 13.08 -11.59 -11.65
N PHE A 89 12.45 -12.22 -12.65
CA PHE A 89 11.45 -11.57 -13.47
C PHE A 89 10.15 -11.32 -12.68
N ALA A 90 9.51 -12.38 -12.18
CA ALA A 90 8.29 -12.27 -11.38
C ALA A 90 8.11 -13.43 -10.40
N ARG A 91 7.35 -13.18 -9.32
CA ARG A 91 6.84 -14.19 -8.38
C ARG A 91 5.33 -14.44 -8.56
N ASN A 92 4.63 -13.53 -9.23
CA ASN A 92 3.22 -13.72 -9.61
C ASN A 92 3.17 -14.41 -10.98
N TYR A 93 2.72 -15.65 -10.98
CA TYR A 93 2.72 -16.48 -12.19
C TYR A 93 1.67 -16.06 -13.22
N ILE A 94 0.55 -15.44 -12.79
CA ILE A 94 -0.49 -14.98 -13.72
C ILE A 94 0.05 -13.83 -14.58
N GLU A 95 0.62 -12.82 -13.94
CA GLU A 95 1.20 -11.67 -14.64
C GLU A 95 2.45 -12.08 -15.46
N ALA A 96 3.29 -12.98 -14.92
CA ALA A 96 4.45 -13.47 -15.64
C ALA A 96 4.06 -14.26 -16.90
N GLY A 97 3.01 -15.09 -16.80
CA GLY A 97 2.45 -15.84 -17.93
C GLY A 97 1.96 -14.91 -19.02
N ASP A 98 1.25 -13.85 -18.68
CA ASP A 98 0.75 -12.87 -19.65
C ASP A 98 1.90 -12.19 -20.43
N TYR A 99 2.99 -11.83 -19.75
CA TYR A 99 4.18 -11.31 -20.43
C TYR A 99 4.86 -12.35 -21.34
N LEU A 100 5.03 -13.58 -20.87
CA LEU A 100 5.78 -14.62 -21.59
C LEU A 100 4.97 -15.26 -22.74
N GLU A 101 3.65 -15.37 -22.59
CA GLU A 101 2.79 -16.06 -23.56
C GLU A 101 2.13 -15.10 -24.56
N HIS A 102 1.89 -13.84 -24.16
CA HIS A 102 1.16 -12.88 -25.00
C HIS A 102 2.00 -11.66 -25.36
N ILE A 103 2.53 -10.93 -24.37
CA ILE A 103 3.13 -9.61 -24.61
C ILE A 103 4.47 -9.72 -25.34
N PHE A 104 5.41 -10.53 -24.85
CA PHE A 104 6.74 -10.68 -25.47
C PHE A 104 6.68 -11.33 -26.87
N PRO A 105 5.90 -12.40 -27.09
CA PRO A 105 5.73 -12.95 -28.44
C PRO A 105 5.10 -11.94 -29.40
N TYR A 106 4.08 -11.18 -28.97
CA TYR A 106 3.46 -10.15 -29.79
C TYR A 106 4.44 -9.04 -30.17
N LEU A 107 5.33 -8.64 -29.26
CA LEU A 107 6.36 -7.62 -29.50
C LEU A 107 7.61 -8.19 -30.19
N GLY A 108 7.67 -9.49 -30.46
CA GLY A 108 8.82 -10.15 -31.05
C GLY A 108 10.07 -10.14 -30.17
N ILE A 109 9.88 -10.19 -28.85
CA ILE A 109 10.95 -10.19 -27.84
C ILE A 109 11.31 -11.62 -27.47
N ARG A 110 12.59 -11.99 -27.65
CA ARG A 110 13.15 -13.21 -27.09
C ARG A 110 13.36 -13.06 -25.60
N PHE A 111 12.87 -14.00 -24.79
CA PHE A 111 13.05 -14.00 -23.35
C PHE A 111 13.86 -15.22 -22.91
N ILE A 112 14.94 -15.01 -22.14
CA ILE A 112 15.84 -16.06 -21.68
C ILE A 112 15.98 -16.01 -20.15
N ALA A 113 15.76 -17.14 -19.47
CA ALA A 113 16.06 -17.34 -18.06
C ALA A 113 17.16 -18.40 -17.91
N VAL A 114 18.39 -17.95 -17.63
CA VAL A 114 19.62 -18.76 -17.73
C VAL A 114 19.57 -20.02 -16.86
N ASN A 115 19.34 -19.87 -15.55
CA ASN A 115 19.32 -21.00 -14.61
C ASN A 115 18.12 -21.94 -14.79
N ASN A 116 17.07 -21.48 -15.49
CA ASN A 116 15.90 -22.30 -15.78
C ASN A 116 16.03 -23.01 -17.13
N HIS A 117 17.10 -22.78 -17.88
CA HIS A 117 17.26 -23.26 -19.24
C HIS A 117 16.03 -22.94 -20.11
N TYR A 118 15.43 -21.78 -19.89
CA TYR A 118 14.26 -21.31 -20.62
C TYR A 118 14.68 -20.30 -21.68
N ASP A 119 14.27 -20.53 -22.90
CA ASP A 119 14.44 -19.64 -24.04
C ASP A 119 13.15 -19.65 -24.86
N SER A 120 12.50 -18.50 -24.99
CA SER A 120 11.22 -18.37 -25.70
C SER A 120 11.30 -18.79 -27.17
N ASN A 121 12.46 -18.70 -27.81
CA ASN A 121 12.63 -19.13 -29.19
C ASN A 121 12.47 -20.65 -29.37
N GLN A 122 12.69 -21.47 -28.34
CA GLN A 122 12.48 -22.93 -28.40
C GLN A 122 11.00 -23.33 -28.41
N PHE A 123 10.11 -22.36 -28.09
CA PHE A 123 8.67 -22.62 -27.96
C PHE A 123 7.82 -21.89 -29.01
N ILE A 124 8.45 -21.30 -30.04
CA ILE A 124 7.72 -20.67 -31.15
C ILE A 124 6.86 -21.71 -31.87
N GLY A 125 5.53 -21.50 -31.83
CA GLY A 125 4.55 -22.39 -32.47
C GLY A 125 4.10 -23.58 -31.64
N THR A 126 4.58 -23.73 -30.40
CA THR A 126 4.04 -24.71 -29.46
C THR A 126 3.35 -23.94 -28.30
N THR A 127 2.24 -24.50 -27.82
CA THR A 127 1.58 -23.97 -26.60
C THR A 127 2.51 -24.22 -25.42
N GLY A 128 3.48 -23.31 -25.19
CA GLY A 128 4.43 -23.35 -24.07
C GLY A 128 3.79 -23.20 -22.68
N GLY A 129 2.47 -23.04 -22.61
CA GLY A 129 1.71 -22.77 -21.41
C GLY A 129 1.80 -23.85 -20.34
N ILE A 130 1.84 -25.13 -20.71
CA ILE A 130 1.87 -26.23 -19.73
C ILE A 130 3.22 -26.29 -19.00
N ASP A 131 4.34 -26.09 -19.68
CA ASP A 131 5.67 -26.15 -19.07
C ASP A 131 5.93 -24.91 -18.18
N VAL A 132 5.46 -23.73 -18.60
CA VAL A 132 5.50 -22.50 -17.79
C VAL A 132 4.59 -22.63 -16.57
N ALA A 133 3.38 -23.15 -16.73
CA ALA A 133 2.46 -23.39 -15.61
C ALA A 133 3.05 -24.39 -14.61
N PHE A 134 3.69 -25.47 -15.09
CA PHE A 134 4.35 -26.45 -14.23
C PHE A 134 5.55 -25.86 -13.48
N ARG A 135 6.40 -25.08 -14.14
CA ARG A 135 7.53 -24.39 -13.50
C ARG A 135 7.03 -23.37 -12.47
N ASN A 136 5.98 -22.62 -12.76
CA ASN A 136 5.37 -21.69 -11.82
C ASN A 136 4.78 -22.42 -10.60
N PHE A 137 4.16 -23.59 -10.80
CA PHE A 137 3.73 -24.48 -9.72
C PHE A 137 4.93 -24.94 -8.86
N MET A 138 6.05 -25.29 -9.48
CA MET A 138 7.27 -25.64 -8.75
C MET A 138 7.82 -24.48 -7.94
N TYR A 139 7.77 -23.23 -8.45
CA TYR A 139 8.17 -22.04 -7.67
C TYR A 139 7.23 -21.75 -6.50
N GLU A 140 5.93 -21.95 -6.69
CA GLU A 140 4.98 -21.84 -5.57
C GLU A 140 5.30 -22.88 -4.49
N ARG A 141 5.54 -24.13 -4.89
CA ARG A 141 5.97 -25.21 -3.98
C ARG A 141 7.29 -24.90 -3.29
N TYR A 142 8.25 -24.34 -4.01
CA TYR A 142 9.54 -23.91 -3.45
C TYR A 142 9.37 -22.80 -2.41
N SER A 143 8.51 -21.82 -2.68
CA SER A 143 8.18 -20.77 -1.70
C SER A 143 7.54 -21.35 -0.44
N VAL A 144 6.65 -22.33 -0.60
CA VAL A 144 6.05 -23.08 0.52
C VAL A 144 7.12 -23.85 1.31
N ASP A 145 8.05 -24.53 0.62
CA ASP A 145 9.13 -25.29 1.24
C ASP A 145 10.10 -24.40 2.02
N ILE A 146 10.54 -23.27 1.44
CA ILE A 146 11.35 -22.26 2.15
C ILE A 146 10.63 -21.77 3.39
N SER A 147 9.34 -21.43 3.28
CA SER A 147 8.57 -20.98 4.44
C SER A 147 8.48 -22.03 5.53
N LYS A 148 8.33 -23.32 5.18
CA LYS A 148 8.36 -24.44 6.14
C LYS A 148 9.73 -24.55 6.81
N LYS A 149 10.82 -24.47 6.05
CA LYS A 149 12.21 -24.54 6.57
C LYS A 149 12.51 -23.37 7.52
N VAL A 150 12.14 -22.15 7.15
CA VAL A 150 12.28 -20.96 8.00
C VAL A 150 11.46 -21.11 9.29
N LYS A 151 10.20 -21.55 9.20
CA LYS A 151 9.37 -21.83 10.38
C LYS A 151 9.98 -22.91 11.27
N ALA A 152 10.47 -24.00 10.69
CA ALA A 152 11.11 -25.08 11.45
C ALA A 152 12.35 -24.58 12.20
N SER A 153 13.21 -23.78 11.56
CA SER A 153 14.37 -23.14 12.19
C SER A 153 13.95 -22.19 13.31
N GLN A 154 12.95 -21.34 13.08
CA GLN A 154 12.41 -20.44 14.12
C GLN A 154 11.81 -21.23 15.30
N HIS A 155 11.07 -22.31 15.03
CA HIS A 155 10.51 -23.17 16.08
C HIS A 155 11.60 -23.85 16.91
N MET A 156 12.70 -24.29 16.30
CA MET A 156 13.84 -24.84 17.02
C MET A 156 14.46 -23.82 17.96
N LEU A 157 14.68 -22.58 17.47
CA LEU A 157 15.18 -21.48 18.31
C LEU A 157 14.21 -21.14 19.45
N MET A 158 12.90 -21.11 19.18
CA MET A 158 11.86 -20.86 20.19
C MET A 158 11.84 -21.95 21.26
N ARG A 159 11.96 -23.24 20.88
CA ARG A 159 12.01 -24.35 21.83
C ARG A 159 13.26 -24.34 22.70
N SER A 160 14.39 -23.86 22.17
CA SER A 160 15.63 -23.69 22.94
C SER A 160 15.65 -22.41 23.79
N GLY A 161 14.54 -21.68 23.90
CA GLY A 161 14.43 -20.45 24.66
C GLY A 161 15.12 -19.24 24.04
N ARG A 162 15.64 -19.36 22.81
CA ARG A 162 16.29 -18.25 22.11
C ARG A 162 15.26 -17.26 21.60
N TYR A 163 15.60 -15.99 21.70
CA TYR A 163 14.72 -14.91 21.28
C TYR A 163 14.70 -14.75 19.76
N VAL A 164 13.51 -14.71 19.15
CA VAL A 164 13.35 -14.67 17.67
C VAL A 164 12.64 -13.40 17.19
N SER A 165 12.08 -12.58 18.10
CA SER A 165 11.21 -11.46 17.76
C SER A 165 11.78 -10.09 18.17
N HIS A 166 10.93 -9.08 18.35
CA HIS A 166 11.30 -7.76 18.86
C HIS A 166 11.30 -7.76 20.39
N CYS A 167 12.33 -7.19 21.04
CA CYS A 167 12.39 -7.08 22.48
C CYS A 167 11.14 -6.40 23.05
N PRO A 168 10.57 -6.91 24.15
CA PRO A 168 9.55 -6.18 24.89
C PRO A 168 10.12 -4.86 25.41
N TYR A 169 9.25 -3.93 25.77
CA TYR A 169 9.64 -2.67 26.41
C TYR A 169 10.39 -2.98 27.71
N GLY A 170 11.47 -2.27 27.99
CA GLY A 170 12.36 -2.60 29.11
C GLY A 170 13.54 -3.50 28.75
N TYR A 171 13.58 -4.06 27.56
CA TYR A 171 14.71 -4.88 27.07
C TYR A 171 15.24 -4.36 25.74
N THR A 172 16.54 -4.56 25.55
CA THR A 172 17.25 -4.25 24.30
C THR A 172 18.11 -5.44 23.87
N LYS A 173 18.63 -5.39 22.64
CA LYS A 173 19.53 -6.42 22.10
C LYS A 173 20.98 -5.98 22.22
N ILE A 174 21.85 -6.91 22.57
CA ILE A 174 23.29 -6.68 22.48
C ILE A 174 23.71 -6.70 21.00
N LYS A 175 24.48 -5.70 20.58
CA LYS A 175 25.04 -5.64 19.22
C LYS A 175 25.93 -6.89 18.98
N GLY A 176 25.62 -7.66 17.94
CA GLY A 176 26.33 -8.92 17.63
C GLY A 176 25.67 -10.19 18.17
N GLN A 177 24.77 -10.12 19.15
CA GLN A 177 24.04 -11.27 19.73
C GLN A 177 22.56 -11.24 19.37
N LYS A 178 22.21 -11.78 18.19
CA LYS A 178 20.85 -11.69 17.61
C LYS A 178 19.74 -12.27 18.48
N HIS A 179 20.03 -13.23 19.36
CA HIS A 179 19.05 -14.04 20.08
C HIS A 179 19.10 -13.84 21.61
N HIS A 180 19.83 -12.84 22.08
CA HIS A 180 19.95 -12.52 23.50
C HIS A 180 19.45 -11.11 23.77
N MET A 181 18.72 -10.93 24.86
CA MET A 181 18.22 -9.62 25.29
C MET A 181 18.67 -9.31 26.70
N VAL A 182 18.90 -8.03 26.97
CA VAL A 182 19.33 -7.50 28.28
C VAL A 182 18.40 -6.38 28.70
N PRO A 183 18.27 -6.07 30.00
CA PRO A 183 17.53 -4.90 30.46
C PRO A 183 18.09 -3.64 29.79
N ASP A 184 17.20 -2.80 29.32
CA ASP A 184 17.51 -1.51 28.75
C ASP A 184 17.65 -0.49 29.87
N PRO A 185 18.81 0.18 30.04
CA PRO A 185 19.02 1.12 31.13
C PRO A 185 17.99 2.27 31.22
N GLU A 186 17.43 2.67 30.06
CA GLU A 186 16.45 3.76 30.02
C GLU A 186 15.03 3.28 30.38
N THR A 187 14.65 2.10 29.96
CA THR A 187 13.24 1.65 30.04
C THR A 187 12.99 0.54 31.06
N ALA A 188 14.03 -0.21 31.48
CA ALA A 188 13.86 -1.24 32.50
C ALA A 188 13.41 -0.69 33.87
N PRO A 189 13.93 0.46 34.37
CA PRO A 189 13.45 1.08 35.59
C PRO A 189 11.95 1.44 35.51
N ILE A 190 11.48 1.91 34.35
CA ILE A 190 10.08 2.25 34.15
C ILE A 190 9.19 1.00 34.25
N VAL A 191 9.62 -0.11 33.66
CA VAL A 191 8.91 -1.41 33.78
C VAL A 191 8.85 -1.83 35.23
N ARG A 192 9.95 -1.71 35.97
CA ARG A 192 9.98 -2.05 37.41
C ARG A 192 8.99 -1.19 38.19
N ASP A 193 8.96 0.12 37.95
CA ASP A 193 7.99 1.05 38.58
C ASP A 193 6.54 0.64 38.29
N VAL A 194 6.23 0.23 37.04
CA VAL A 194 4.90 -0.25 36.67
C VAL A 194 4.48 -1.45 37.52
N PHE A 195 5.40 -2.41 37.76
CA PHE A 195 5.12 -3.56 38.61
C PHE A 195 4.96 -3.15 40.08
N LEU A 196 5.81 -2.30 40.61
CA LEU A 196 5.71 -1.79 41.97
C LEU A 196 4.38 -1.06 42.23
N TRP A 197 3.98 -0.18 41.33
CA TRP A 197 2.68 0.51 41.44
C TRP A 197 1.49 -0.44 41.34
N ALA A 198 1.60 -1.51 40.58
CA ALA A 198 0.57 -2.53 40.50
C ALA A 198 0.48 -3.31 41.83
N ILE A 199 1.62 -3.66 42.44
CA ILE A 199 1.69 -4.33 43.78
C ILE A 199 1.11 -3.40 44.85
N GLU A 200 1.37 -2.10 44.79
CA GLU A 200 0.76 -1.08 45.66
C GLU A 200 -0.78 -0.97 45.50
N GLY A 201 -1.37 -1.66 44.53
CA GLY A 201 -2.82 -1.66 44.28
C GLY A 201 -3.32 -0.57 43.38
N LYS A 202 -2.45 0.21 42.73
CA LYS A 202 -2.87 1.23 41.72
C LYS A 202 -3.52 0.56 40.51
N LYS A 203 -4.62 1.12 40.06
CA LYS A 203 -5.32 0.63 38.88
C LYS A 203 -4.47 0.87 37.61
N SER A 204 -4.58 0.00 36.62
CA SER A 204 -3.85 0.14 35.35
C SER A 204 -4.14 1.45 34.61
N THR A 205 -5.32 2.05 34.80
CA THR A 205 -5.67 3.39 34.29
C THR A 205 -4.90 4.51 35.00
N GLU A 206 -4.70 4.36 36.31
CA GLU A 206 -3.94 5.30 37.13
C GLU A 206 -2.44 5.23 36.81
N ILE A 207 -1.91 4.03 36.69
CA ILE A 207 -0.51 3.81 36.26
C ILE A 207 -0.28 4.44 34.88
N ALA A 208 -1.19 4.21 33.93
CA ALA A 208 -1.10 4.84 32.60
C ALA A 208 -1.13 6.38 32.68
N ARG A 209 -1.92 6.95 33.60
CA ARG A 209 -1.97 8.40 33.85
C ARG A 209 -0.65 8.91 34.39
N ILE A 210 -0.06 8.26 35.39
CA ILE A 210 1.25 8.64 35.96
C ILE A 210 2.33 8.64 34.87
N LEU A 211 2.34 7.61 33.99
CA LEU A 211 3.30 7.53 32.90
C LEU A 211 3.14 8.68 31.89
N ASN A 212 1.89 9.08 31.59
CA ASN A 212 1.60 10.21 30.71
C ASN A 212 1.96 11.55 31.35
N GLU A 213 1.64 11.75 32.63
CA GLU A 213 2.00 12.97 33.39
C GLU A 213 3.51 13.16 33.50
N LYS A 214 4.26 12.08 33.61
CA LYS A 214 5.73 12.08 33.59
C LYS A 214 6.33 12.17 32.17
N HIS A 215 5.50 12.29 31.13
CA HIS A 215 5.92 12.34 29.72
C HIS A 215 6.82 11.17 29.28
N ILE A 216 6.61 10.00 29.86
CA ILE A 216 7.40 8.81 29.55
C ILE A 216 7.03 8.29 28.16
N PRO A 217 8.01 8.14 27.23
CA PRO A 217 7.73 7.65 25.88
C PRO A 217 7.06 6.26 25.90
N THR A 218 6.02 6.10 25.11
CA THR A 218 5.38 4.81 24.90
C THR A 218 6.33 3.82 24.23
N PRO A 219 6.09 2.49 24.32
CA PRO A 219 6.92 1.48 23.66
C PRO A 219 7.09 1.72 22.15
N MET A 220 6.10 2.32 21.51
CA MET A 220 6.14 2.65 20.08
C MET A 220 7.06 3.86 19.82
N GLN A 221 6.91 4.93 20.58
CA GLN A 221 7.77 6.13 20.49
C GLN A 221 9.23 5.80 20.80
N HIS A 222 9.49 5.03 21.88
CA HIS A 222 10.86 4.64 22.25
C HIS A 222 11.56 3.84 21.15
N LYS A 223 10.87 2.93 20.48
CA LYS A 223 11.45 2.12 19.39
C LYS A 223 11.62 2.85 18.07
N LYS A 224 11.24 4.12 17.97
CA LYS A 224 11.23 4.89 16.71
C LYS A 224 10.55 4.12 15.55
N LEU A 225 9.55 3.31 15.89
CA LEU A 225 8.75 2.57 14.93
C LEU A 225 7.64 3.46 14.32
N SER A 226 7.81 4.79 14.40
CA SER A 226 6.90 5.72 13.75
C SER A 226 7.11 5.63 12.24
N ARG A 227 6.14 5.07 11.56
CA ARG A 227 5.93 5.35 10.14
C ARG A 227 5.51 6.81 10.05
N GLN A 228 6.20 7.59 9.21
CA GLN A 228 5.98 8.99 8.88
C GLN A 228 4.60 9.54 9.28
N GLY A 229 4.55 10.45 10.25
CA GLY A 229 3.38 11.28 10.52
C GLY A 229 2.33 10.73 11.50
N MET A 230 2.51 9.57 12.13
CA MET A 230 1.45 8.93 12.94
C MET A 230 1.62 9.03 14.47
N ASP A 231 2.70 9.63 15.00
CA ASP A 231 3.13 9.32 16.38
C ASP A 231 3.41 10.48 17.32
N SER A 232 3.04 11.73 17.00
CA SER A 232 3.20 12.82 17.96
C SER A 232 2.29 12.65 19.20
N ASP A 233 1.14 11.99 19.07
CA ASP A 233 0.08 11.94 20.07
C ASP A 233 -0.13 10.57 20.73
N ALA A 234 0.86 9.66 20.62
CA ALA A 234 0.79 8.36 21.29
C ALA A 234 0.83 8.54 22.81
N MET A 235 -0.12 7.92 23.53
CA MET A 235 -0.19 7.96 24.99
C MET A 235 -0.25 6.55 25.59
N TRP A 236 0.19 6.43 26.83
CA TRP A 236 -0.01 5.21 27.61
C TRP A 236 -1.49 4.96 27.86
N SER A 237 -1.90 3.74 27.68
CA SER A 237 -3.26 3.26 27.96
C SER A 237 -3.22 2.13 28.98
N HIS A 238 -4.34 1.91 29.66
CA HIS A 238 -4.47 0.79 30.60
C HIS A 238 -4.14 -0.56 29.95
N GLN A 239 -4.45 -0.73 28.67
CA GLN A 239 -4.12 -1.98 27.95
C GLN A 239 -2.61 -2.16 27.74
N ALA A 240 -1.87 -1.07 27.51
CA ALA A 240 -0.41 -1.13 27.40
C ALA A 240 0.22 -1.54 28.74
N VAL A 241 -0.26 -0.96 29.83
CA VAL A 241 0.15 -1.33 31.21
C VAL A 241 -0.17 -2.79 31.51
N ILE A 242 -1.41 -3.25 31.23
CA ILE A 242 -1.81 -4.64 31.45
C ILE A 242 -0.95 -5.62 30.63
N ARG A 243 -0.57 -5.25 29.41
CA ARG A 243 0.32 -6.09 28.58
C ARG A 243 1.69 -6.25 29.21
N ILE A 244 2.24 -5.19 29.83
CA ILE A 244 3.49 -5.26 30.57
C ILE A 244 3.33 -6.19 31.77
N ILE A 245 2.37 -5.96 32.66
CA ILE A 245 2.19 -6.73 33.89
C ILE A 245 1.92 -8.22 33.60
N ARG A 246 1.24 -8.54 32.49
CA ARG A 246 0.92 -9.93 32.10
C ARG A 246 2.01 -10.62 31.28
N ASP A 247 3.08 -9.95 30.89
CA ASP A 247 4.11 -10.62 30.12
C ASP A 247 5.16 -11.28 31.02
N TYR A 248 5.04 -12.58 31.13
CA TYR A 248 5.91 -13.44 31.98
C TYR A 248 7.40 -13.32 31.61
N LYS A 249 7.74 -12.77 30.48
CA LYS A 249 9.13 -12.55 30.07
C LYS A 249 9.91 -11.62 31.00
N TYR A 250 9.24 -10.77 31.75
CA TYR A 250 9.90 -9.89 32.70
C TYR A 250 10.53 -10.62 33.91
N THR A 251 10.16 -11.88 34.14
CA THR A 251 10.79 -12.76 35.16
C THR A 251 12.10 -13.42 34.71
N GLY A 252 12.59 -13.12 33.50
CA GLY A 252 13.75 -13.78 32.90
C GLY A 252 13.41 -15.03 32.08
N ALA A 253 12.15 -15.42 32.01
CA ALA A 253 11.68 -16.55 31.23
C ALA A 253 11.38 -16.19 29.77
N MET A 254 11.63 -17.13 28.88
CA MET A 254 11.20 -17.01 27.48
C MET A 254 9.92 -17.81 27.26
N VAL A 255 8.85 -17.11 26.83
CA VAL A 255 7.55 -17.75 26.54
C VAL A 255 7.31 -17.70 25.02
N SER A 256 7.23 -18.89 24.43
CA SER A 256 7.06 -19.09 23.00
C SER A 256 5.74 -19.80 22.68
N PHE A 257 5.36 -19.81 21.39
CA PHE A 257 4.15 -20.47 20.89
C PHE A 257 2.82 -19.93 21.46
N LYS A 258 2.76 -18.62 21.75
CA LYS A 258 1.50 -17.97 22.15
C LYS A 258 0.52 -17.85 20.98
N CYS A 259 1.03 -17.73 19.75
CA CYS A 259 0.23 -17.65 18.53
C CYS A 259 1.02 -18.17 17.33
N GLY A 260 0.32 -18.52 16.26
CA GLY A 260 0.93 -18.97 15.01
C GLY A 260 -0.04 -18.87 13.84
N ASN A 261 0.51 -18.97 12.62
CA ASN A 261 -0.27 -19.04 11.39
C ASN A 261 -0.36 -20.49 10.94
N GLU A 262 -1.57 -21.03 10.78
CA GLU A 262 -1.78 -22.39 10.30
C GLU A 262 -1.36 -22.54 8.83
N THR A 263 -1.61 -21.52 8.03
CA THR A 263 -1.22 -21.49 6.61
C THR A 263 -0.27 -20.33 6.32
N ILE A 264 0.48 -20.43 5.23
CA ILE A 264 1.50 -19.43 4.84
C ILE A 264 0.89 -18.06 4.51
N ARG A 265 -0.38 -18.03 4.07
CA ARG A 265 -1.11 -16.81 3.70
C ARG A 265 -2.25 -16.48 4.66
N ALA A 266 -2.26 -17.04 5.88
CA ALA A 266 -3.30 -16.75 6.84
C ALA A 266 -3.30 -15.25 7.21
N LYS A 267 -4.42 -14.58 6.98
CA LYS A 267 -4.61 -13.17 7.34
C LYS A 267 -4.77 -12.97 8.86
N VAL A 268 -5.13 -14.03 9.58
CA VAL A 268 -5.41 -14.00 11.02
C VAL A 268 -4.53 -15.02 11.72
N GLN A 269 -3.83 -14.59 12.78
CA GLN A 269 -3.06 -15.47 13.64
C GLN A 269 -4.00 -16.21 14.60
N LYS A 270 -3.82 -17.53 14.71
CA LYS A 270 -4.48 -18.35 15.73
C LYS A 270 -3.73 -18.22 17.04
N ARG A 271 -4.45 -17.94 18.13
CA ARG A 271 -3.91 -18.01 19.49
C ARG A 271 -4.03 -19.42 20.00
N TYR A 272 -2.94 -19.88 20.60
CA TYR A 272 -2.92 -21.21 21.26
C TYR A 272 -3.35 -21.10 22.73
N ALA A 273 -3.81 -22.20 23.28
CA ALA A 273 -4.13 -22.29 24.69
C ALA A 273 -2.84 -22.26 25.55
N PRO A 274 -2.87 -21.73 26.77
CA PRO A 274 -1.68 -21.60 27.62
C PRO A 274 -0.91 -22.92 27.85
N GLU A 275 -1.59 -24.05 27.81
CA GLU A 275 -1.00 -25.40 27.98
C GLU A 275 -0.03 -25.74 26.83
N ASN A 276 -0.17 -25.08 25.69
CA ASN A 276 0.68 -25.27 24.51
C ASN A 276 1.89 -24.32 24.48
N TYR A 277 2.03 -23.43 25.46
CA TYR A 277 3.17 -22.53 25.52
C TYR A 277 4.43 -23.30 25.93
N VAL A 278 5.55 -22.94 25.32
CA VAL A 278 6.87 -23.41 25.76
C VAL A 278 7.50 -22.32 26.59
N ILE A 279 7.75 -22.62 27.85
CA ILE A 279 8.37 -21.70 28.82
C ILE A 279 9.75 -22.23 29.14
N ASN A 280 10.76 -21.40 28.95
CA ASN A 280 12.16 -21.66 29.28
C ASN A 280 12.60 -20.62 30.31
N GLU A 281 12.89 -21.04 31.50
CA GLU A 281 13.31 -20.18 32.62
C GLU A 281 14.78 -19.76 32.48
N GLY A 282 15.15 -18.61 33.09
CA GLY A 282 16.54 -18.17 33.19
C GLY A 282 17.23 -17.83 31.85
N MET A 283 16.47 -17.46 30.83
CA MET A 283 17.02 -17.22 29.50
C MET A 283 17.62 -15.81 29.31
N HIS A 284 17.33 -14.91 30.22
CA HIS A 284 17.83 -13.53 30.24
C HIS A 284 17.71 -12.93 31.63
N GLU A 285 18.38 -11.82 31.88
CA GLU A 285 18.33 -11.11 33.16
C GLU A 285 16.91 -10.61 33.44
N PRO A 286 16.33 -10.95 34.62
CA PRO A 286 14.98 -10.54 34.99
C PRO A 286 14.92 -9.06 35.40
N ILE A 287 13.84 -8.36 35.05
CA ILE A 287 13.55 -7.01 35.56
C ILE A 287 12.78 -7.11 36.88
N VAL A 288 11.94 -8.14 37.04
CA VAL A 288 11.17 -8.42 38.26
C VAL A 288 11.31 -9.87 38.67
N THR A 289 11.16 -10.13 39.95
CA THR A 289 11.14 -11.51 40.48
C THR A 289 9.81 -12.21 40.17
N HIS A 290 9.77 -13.54 40.31
CA HIS A 290 8.53 -14.30 40.15
C HIS A 290 7.46 -13.86 41.17
N ASP A 291 7.86 -13.60 42.43
CA ASP A 291 6.95 -13.15 43.46
C ASP A 291 6.35 -11.78 43.16
N GLU A 292 7.17 -10.81 42.68
CA GLU A 292 6.70 -9.50 42.21
C GLU A 292 5.74 -9.64 41.04
N TYR A 293 6.04 -10.55 40.09
CA TYR A 293 5.16 -10.80 38.95
C TYR A 293 3.79 -11.32 39.38
N TYR A 294 3.75 -12.33 40.26
CA TYR A 294 2.49 -12.88 40.73
C TYR A 294 1.72 -11.88 41.59
N ALA A 295 2.39 -11.18 42.50
CA ALA A 295 1.76 -10.14 43.32
C ALA A 295 1.10 -9.04 42.46
N ALA A 296 1.80 -8.56 41.43
CA ALA A 296 1.24 -7.56 40.52
C ALA A 296 0.05 -8.09 39.68
N ASN A 297 0.08 -9.38 39.30
CA ASN A 297 -1.02 -9.97 38.54
C ASN A 297 -2.26 -10.27 39.39
N ASP A 298 -2.10 -10.58 40.68
CA ASP A 298 -3.21 -10.82 41.59
C ASP A 298 -4.03 -9.56 41.87
N THR A 299 -3.40 -8.38 41.78
CA THR A 299 -4.10 -7.08 41.89
C THR A 299 -4.92 -6.73 40.65
N LEU A 300 -4.59 -7.30 39.49
CA LEU A 300 -5.38 -7.11 38.29
C LEU A 300 -6.73 -7.82 38.49
N ARG A 301 -7.81 -7.05 38.62
CA ARG A 301 -9.18 -7.58 38.69
C ARG A 301 -9.35 -8.62 37.59
N LYS A 302 -9.81 -9.82 37.94
CA LYS A 302 -10.35 -10.80 37.00
C LYS A 302 -11.57 -10.17 36.34
N VAL A 303 -11.34 -9.47 35.21
CA VAL A 303 -12.41 -8.94 34.39
C VAL A 303 -13.23 -10.15 33.98
N LYS A 304 -14.51 -10.23 34.42
CA LYS A 304 -15.44 -11.20 33.87
C LYS A 304 -15.32 -11.11 32.34
N LYS A 305 -15.07 -12.25 31.69
CA LYS A 305 -15.17 -12.35 30.24
C LYS A 305 -16.64 -12.06 29.89
N TYR A 306 -16.97 -10.81 29.65
CA TYR A 306 -18.17 -10.52 28.89
C TYR A 306 -17.89 -11.07 27.50
N ASP A 307 -18.86 -11.80 26.95
CA ASP A 307 -18.82 -12.16 25.53
C ASP A 307 -18.49 -10.91 24.77
N VAL A 308 -17.47 -11.01 23.91
CA VAL A 308 -17.00 -9.87 23.11
C VAL A 308 -18.15 -9.54 22.19
N VAL A 309 -19.00 -8.63 22.62
CA VAL A 309 -20.02 -8.04 21.74
C VAL A 309 -19.22 -7.43 20.58
N ARG A 310 -19.37 -8.03 19.39
CA ARG A 310 -18.75 -7.50 18.19
C ARG A 310 -19.16 -6.05 18.09
N THR A 311 -18.22 -5.13 18.17
CA THR A 311 -18.50 -3.70 17.98
C THR A 311 -19.23 -3.54 16.67
N ASP A 312 -20.43 -3.02 16.71
CA ASP A 312 -21.24 -2.73 15.53
C ASP A 312 -20.40 -1.82 14.60
N ARG A 313 -20.51 -2.05 13.30
CA ARG A 313 -19.87 -1.19 12.29
C ARG A 313 -20.26 0.27 12.50
N ARG A 314 -21.49 0.53 12.95
CA ARG A 314 -22.06 1.84 13.27
C ARG A 314 -21.30 2.58 14.37
N ASP A 315 -20.76 1.88 15.36
CA ASP A 315 -19.99 2.49 16.46
C ASP A 315 -18.61 3.01 16.03
N ARG A 316 -18.19 2.74 14.78
CA ARG A 316 -16.83 3.03 14.32
C ARG A 316 -16.65 4.41 13.69
N VAL A 317 -17.71 5.12 13.41
CA VAL A 317 -17.68 6.41 12.71
C VAL A 317 -17.49 7.61 13.63
N TYR A 318 -17.64 7.46 14.96
CA TYR A 318 -17.61 8.55 15.93
C TYR A 318 -16.20 8.83 16.44
N TYR A 319 -15.74 10.08 16.30
CA TYR A 319 -14.41 10.53 16.69
C TYR A 319 -14.48 11.78 17.58
N CYS A 320 -13.51 11.93 18.47
CA CYS A 320 -13.36 13.12 19.32
C CYS A 320 -12.72 14.26 18.50
N GLY A 321 -13.33 15.44 18.49
CA GLY A 321 -12.84 16.62 17.80
C GLY A 321 -11.60 17.26 18.44
N HIS A 322 -11.34 16.98 19.73
CA HIS A 322 -10.17 17.52 20.44
C HIS A 322 -8.92 16.64 20.27
N CYS A 323 -9.06 15.31 20.37
CA CYS A 323 -7.90 14.41 20.34
C CYS A 323 -7.86 13.48 19.15
N GLY A 324 -8.80 13.57 18.21
CA GLY A 324 -8.87 12.76 16.98
C GLY A 324 -9.14 11.27 17.20
N ARG A 325 -9.28 10.80 18.45
CA ARG A 325 -9.48 9.39 18.75
C ARG A 325 -10.93 9.00 18.61
N ARG A 326 -11.15 7.71 18.29
CA ARG A 326 -12.49 7.15 18.23
C ARG A 326 -13.15 7.18 19.60
N LEU A 327 -14.41 7.59 19.65
CA LEU A 327 -15.21 7.56 20.87
C LEU A 327 -15.47 6.11 21.27
N ARG A 328 -15.57 5.89 22.57
CA ARG A 328 -15.86 4.60 23.17
C ARG A 328 -17.33 4.55 23.56
N LYS A 329 -18.01 3.50 23.13
CA LYS A 329 -19.35 3.20 23.62
C LYS A 329 -19.26 2.58 25.03
N THR A 330 -20.04 3.10 25.96
CA THR A 330 -20.23 2.49 27.28
C THR A 330 -21.34 1.44 27.20
N PHE A 331 -21.24 0.39 28.02
CA PHE A 331 -22.23 -0.68 28.10
C PHE A 331 -23.02 -0.51 29.41
N GLY A 332 -24.33 -0.59 29.36
CA GLY A 332 -25.23 -0.47 30.49
C GLY A 332 -26.68 -0.40 30.03
N LEU A 333 -27.59 -0.03 30.92
CA LEU A 333 -29.00 0.24 30.57
C LEU A 333 -29.10 1.37 29.53
N ASP A 334 -28.24 2.39 29.70
CA ASP A 334 -28.08 3.47 28.73
C ASP A 334 -26.72 3.40 28.05
N GLU A 335 -26.70 3.44 26.74
CA GLU A 335 -25.49 3.45 25.93
C GLU A 335 -25.07 4.89 25.63
N TYR A 336 -23.81 5.21 25.95
CA TYR A 336 -23.23 6.54 25.71
C TYR A 336 -21.94 6.45 24.94
N TYR A 337 -21.69 7.46 24.10
CA TYR A 337 -20.38 7.69 23.48
C TYR A 337 -19.57 8.68 24.31
N THR A 338 -18.35 8.28 24.72
CA THR A 338 -17.45 9.09 25.54
C THR A 338 -16.03 9.02 24.97
N CYS A 339 -15.24 10.07 25.21
CA CYS A 339 -13.80 10.01 24.91
C CYS A 339 -13.04 9.24 26.01
N ALA A 340 -12.09 8.37 25.62
CA ALA A 340 -11.28 7.64 26.58
C ALA A 340 -10.06 8.43 27.09
N THR A 341 -9.68 9.53 26.44
CA THR A 341 -8.48 10.33 26.79
C THR A 341 -8.50 10.86 28.22
N PRO A 342 -9.64 11.33 28.78
CA PRO A 342 -9.71 11.79 30.19
C PRO A 342 -9.40 10.72 31.23
N LEU A 343 -9.45 9.45 30.85
CA LEU A 343 -9.03 8.36 31.73
C LEU A 343 -7.51 8.35 31.98
N TYR A 344 -6.75 8.91 31.04
CA TYR A 344 -5.30 8.83 31.00
C TYR A 344 -4.58 10.18 31.08
N ILE A 345 -5.29 11.28 30.84
CA ILE A 345 -4.77 12.64 30.89
C ILE A 345 -5.74 13.47 31.73
N ARG A 346 -5.25 14.07 32.82
CA ARG A 346 -6.04 15.05 33.61
C ARG A 346 -6.27 16.29 32.74
N ASP A 347 -7.33 16.99 32.97
CA ASP A 347 -7.65 18.23 32.28
C ASP A 347 -7.71 18.14 30.74
N ALA A 348 -7.98 16.92 30.23
CA ALA A 348 -8.18 16.71 28.81
C ALA A 348 -9.41 17.52 28.32
N PRO A 349 -9.30 18.34 27.26
CA PRO A 349 -10.40 19.19 26.78
C PRO A 349 -11.63 18.37 26.35
N CYS A 350 -11.48 17.08 26.13
CA CYS A 350 -12.56 16.16 25.78
C CYS A 350 -13.25 15.48 26.99
N ALA A 351 -13.01 15.95 28.22
CA ALA A 351 -13.59 15.36 29.43
C ALA A 351 -15.13 15.46 29.48
N GLY A 352 -15.72 16.46 28.82
CA GLY A 352 -17.16 16.71 28.77
C GLY A 352 -17.95 15.93 27.74
N ILE A 353 -17.28 15.19 26.82
CA ILE A 353 -17.98 14.46 25.76
C ILE A 353 -18.74 13.26 26.33
N HIS A 354 -20.07 13.39 26.34
CA HIS A 354 -20.99 12.36 26.86
C HIS A 354 -22.32 12.41 26.11
N TRP A 355 -22.39 11.69 24.98
CA TRP A 355 -23.58 11.62 24.13
C TRP A 355 -24.36 10.33 24.32
N SER A 356 -25.67 10.44 24.57
CA SER A 356 -26.54 9.27 24.45
C SER A 356 -26.51 8.75 23.02
N ARG A 357 -26.44 7.41 22.86
CA ARG A 357 -26.43 6.77 21.55
C ARG A 357 -27.65 7.16 20.70
N THR A 358 -28.83 7.12 21.29
CA THR A 358 -30.07 7.47 20.60
C THR A 358 -30.05 8.92 20.12
N ASN A 359 -29.65 9.84 20.99
CA ASN A 359 -29.65 11.26 20.66
C ASN A 359 -28.64 11.59 19.52
N ILE A 360 -27.42 11.05 19.60
CA ILE A 360 -26.44 11.31 18.54
C ILE A 360 -26.84 10.68 17.21
N GLU A 361 -27.40 9.46 17.23
CA GLU A 361 -27.90 8.80 16.03
C GLU A 361 -29.06 9.58 15.39
N ASP A 362 -29.96 10.16 16.19
CA ASP A 362 -31.07 10.97 15.69
C ASP A 362 -30.60 12.32 15.13
N VAL A 363 -29.66 12.99 15.78
CA VAL A 363 -29.04 14.23 15.27
C VAL A 363 -28.33 13.97 13.94
N VAL A 364 -27.52 12.92 13.88
CA VAL A 364 -26.80 12.53 12.66
C VAL A 364 -27.78 12.16 11.55
N PHE A 365 -28.84 11.42 11.86
CA PHE A 365 -29.85 11.04 10.89
C PHE A 365 -30.63 12.24 10.35
N THR A 366 -31.05 13.16 11.22
CA THR A 366 -31.73 14.40 10.81
C THR A 366 -30.84 15.25 9.90
N THR A 367 -29.57 15.36 10.25
CA THR A 367 -28.59 16.08 9.43
C THR A 367 -28.37 15.39 8.09
N TYR A 368 -28.30 14.06 8.07
CA TYR A 368 -28.17 13.25 6.85
C TYR A 368 -29.37 13.49 5.90
N LYS A 369 -30.58 13.43 6.39
CA LYS A 369 -31.79 13.72 5.58
C LYS A 369 -31.71 15.12 4.96
N ARG A 370 -31.33 16.11 5.74
CA ARG A 370 -31.19 17.49 5.25
C ARG A 370 -30.09 17.59 4.17
N GLN A 371 -28.97 16.91 4.39
CA GLN A 371 -27.89 16.86 3.41
C GLN A 371 -28.32 16.20 2.10
N LEU A 372 -29.07 15.09 2.15
CA LEU A 372 -29.63 14.45 0.96
C LEU A 372 -30.57 15.38 0.19
N GLN A 373 -31.39 16.19 0.89
CA GLN A 373 -32.26 17.18 0.24
C GLN A 373 -31.45 18.24 -0.49
N ILE A 374 -30.40 18.79 0.16
CA ILE A 374 -29.50 19.77 -0.46
C ILE A 374 -28.85 19.17 -1.73
N VAL A 375 -28.32 17.95 -1.64
CA VAL A 375 -27.71 17.24 -2.78
C VAL A 375 -28.73 17.04 -3.90
N SER A 376 -29.97 16.66 -3.56
CA SER A 376 -31.04 16.45 -4.56
C SER A 376 -31.43 17.75 -5.26
N GLU A 377 -31.53 18.85 -4.53
CA GLU A 377 -31.83 20.17 -5.11
C GLU A 377 -30.70 20.64 -6.03
N GLU A 378 -29.46 20.49 -5.62
CA GLU A 378 -28.28 20.87 -6.39
C GLU A 378 -28.12 20.02 -7.65
N TYR A 379 -28.36 18.71 -7.56
CA TYR A 379 -28.43 17.82 -8.70
C TYR A 379 -29.47 18.29 -9.73
N ARG A 380 -30.70 18.60 -9.26
CA ARG A 380 -31.79 19.10 -10.15
C ARG A 380 -31.41 20.41 -10.85
N ARG A 381 -30.71 21.34 -10.16
CA ARG A 381 -30.19 22.57 -10.76
C ARG A 381 -29.13 22.27 -11.84
N THR A 382 -28.15 21.46 -11.50
CA THR A 382 -27.03 21.12 -12.40
C THR A 382 -27.49 20.36 -13.66
N VAL A 383 -28.50 19.48 -13.55
CA VAL A 383 -29.07 18.77 -14.71
C VAL A 383 -29.82 19.71 -15.64
N ASN A 384 -30.43 20.76 -15.11
CA ASN A 384 -31.18 21.74 -15.90
C ASN A 384 -30.28 22.79 -16.59
N GLU A 385 -29.01 22.92 -16.18
CA GLU A 385 -28.06 23.82 -16.82
C GLU A 385 -27.52 23.21 -18.12
N LYS A 386 -27.83 23.85 -19.26
CA LYS A 386 -27.25 23.49 -20.56
C LYS A 386 -25.75 23.86 -20.57
N ARG A 387 -24.88 22.89 -20.43
CA ARG A 387 -23.43 23.11 -20.62
C ARG A 387 -23.13 23.25 -22.11
N PRO A 388 -22.39 24.29 -22.54
CA PRO A 388 -21.97 24.43 -23.93
C PRO A 388 -21.07 23.25 -24.33
N ASP A 389 -21.26 22.75 -25.54
CA ASP A 389 -20.43 21.68 -26.09
C ASP A 389 -19.13 22.26 -26.66
N ASN A 390 -18.11 22.40 -25.80
CA ASN A 390 -16.81 22.93 -26.18
C ASN A 390 -15.99 21.95 -27.06
N LEU A 391 -16.43 20.71 -27.25
CA LEU A 391 -15.73 19.71 -28.07
C LEU A 391 -16.02 19.86 -29.56
N ALA A 392 -17.20 20.36 -29.94
CA ALA A 392 -17.58 20.49 -31.33
C ALA A 392 -16.62 21.42 -32.15
N PRO A 393 -16.25 22.64 -31.67
CA PRO A 393 -15.32 23.50 -32.37
C PRO A 393 -13.92 22.91 -32.49
N LEU A 394 -13.41 22.25 -31.41
CA LEU A 394 -12.08 21.63 -31.43
C LEU A 394 -12.01 20.45 -32.41
N ARG A 395 -13.06 19.63 -32.48
CA ARG A 395 -13.15 18.55 -33.49
C ARG A 395 -13.23 19.06 -34.90
N ALA A 396 -13.90 20.18 -35.13
CA ALA A 396 -13.92 20.82 -36.43
C ALA A 396 -12.52 21.33 -36.83
N GLN A 397 -11.80 21.94 -35.90
CA GLN A 397 -10.41 22.39 -36.08
C GLN A 397 -9.45 21.24 -36.35
N GLN A 398 -9.54 20.16 -35.56
CA GLN A 398 -8.78 18.92 -35.78
C GLN A 398 -8.98 18.36 -37.18
N LYS A 399 -10.24 18.29 -37.63
CA LYS A 399 -10.57 17.82 -38.98
C LYS A 399 -9.95 18.70 -40.06
N SER A 400 -10.02 20.02 -39.89
CA SER A 400 -9.42 20.99 -40.84
C SER A 400 -7.90 20.81 -40.92
N LEU A 401 -7.21 20.70 -39.78
CA LEU A 401 -5.76 20.50 -39.72
C LEU A 401 -5.32 19.19 -40.39
N ARG A 402 -6.09 18.09 -40.16
CA ARG A 402 -5.82 16.79 -40.82
C ARG A 402 -5.98 16.88 -42.36
N VAL A 403 -6.95 17.63 -42.87
CA VAL A 403 -7.12 17.85 -44.31
C VAL A 403 -5.95 18.65 -44.86
N GLN A 404 -5.51 19.71 -44.18
CA GLN A 404 -4.36 20.53 -44.61
C GLN A 404 -3.07 19.69 -44.63
N LEU A 405 -2.81 18.88 -43.60
CA LEU A 405 -1.67 17.96 -43.54
C LEU A 405 -1.69 16.95 -44.69
N GLY A 406 -2.86 16.36 -44.99
CA GLY A 406 -3.02 15.43 -46.12
C GLY A 406 -2.71 16.08 -47.46
N GLY A 407 -3.04 17.37 -47.62
CA GLY A 407 -2.77 18.14 -48.84
C GLY A 407 -1.29 18.44 -49.08
N ILE A 408 -0.45 18.50 -48.04
CA ILE A 408 0.99 18.77 -48.19
C ILE A 408 1.69 17.65 -48.98
N GLY A 409 1.31 16.38 -48.76
CA GLY A 409 1.85 15.26 -49.52
C GLY A 409 1.67 15.39 -51.02
N GLY A 410 0.48 15.82 -51.45
CA GLY A 410 0.19 16.12 -52.87
C GLY A 410 1.01 17.29 -53.44
N LYS A 411 1.20 18.36 -52.63
CA LYS A 411 2.03 19.50 -53.02
C LYS A 411 3.51 19.11 -53.16
N VAL A 412 4.03 18.24 -52.30
CA VAL A 412 5.41 17.72 -52.40
C VAL A 412 5.56 16.84 -53.65
N ALA A 413 4.58 16.01 -53.97
CA ALA A 413 4.59 15.15 -55.15
C ALA A 413 4.58 16.00 -56.44
N SER A 414 3.69 17.01 -56.54
CA SER A 414 3.65 17.95 -57.67
C SER A 414 4.95 18.75 -57.80
N LEU A 415 5.54 19.18 -56.69
CA LEU A 415 6.83 19.88 -56.70
C LEU A 415 7.97 18.98 -57.21
N TYR A 416 7.94 17.67 -56.90
CA TYR A 416 8.89 16.70 -57.42
C TYR A 416 8.73 16.46 -58.94
N GLU A 417 7.49 16.43 -59.44
CA GLU A 417 7.20 16.33 -60.89
C GLU A 417 7.72 17.55 -61.65
N GLN A 418 7.51 18.78 -61.15
CA GLN A 418 8.04 20.01 -61.71
C GLN A 418 9.59 20.03 -61.75
N PHE A 419 10.23 19.49 -60.75
CA PHE A 419 11.69 19.33 -60.74
C PHE A 419 12.16 18.30 -61.77
N ARG A 420 11.45 17.19 -61.95
CA ARG A 420 11.78 16.14 -62.90
C ARG A 420 11.57 16.54 -64.35
N SER A 421 10.63 17.46 -64.61
CA SER A 421 10.36 18.04 -65.94
C SER A 421 11.25 19.24 -66.28
N ASP A 422 12.27 19.54 -65.46
CA ASP A 422 13.17 20.69 -65.56
C ASP A 422 12.46 22.08 -65.55
N GLU A 423 11.21 22.13 -65.04
CA GLU A 423 10.47 23.40 -64.88
C GLU A 423 11.00 24.27 -63.76
N ILE A 424 11.65 23.68 -62.75
CA ILE A 424 12.25 24.38 -61.62
C ILE A 424 13.69 23.97 -61.38
N SER A 425 14.54 24.89 -60.95
CA SER A 425 15.93 24.62 -60.59
C SER A 425 16.03 23.84 -59.26
N ARG A 426 17.17 23.14 -59.07
CA ARG A 426 17.46 22.41 -57.86
C ARG A 426 17.38 23.27 -56.59
N ASN A 427 17.85 24.50 -56.64
CA ASN A 427 17.80 25.41 -55.49
C ASN A 427 16.36 25.84 -55.18
N ALA A 428 15.56 26.15 -56.16
CA ALA A 428 14.15 26.49 -56.01
C ALA A 428 13.33 25.27 -55.48
N PHE A 429 13.69 24.06 -55.93
CA PHE A 429 13.07 22.82 -55.37
C PHE A 429 13.40 22.65 -53.89
N LEU A 430 14.66 22.80 -53.49
CA LEU A 430 15.08 22.63 -52.09
C LEU A 430 14.45 23.66 -51.16
N GLU A 431 14.37 24.92 -51.60
CA GLU A 431 13.73 26.03 -50.88
C GLU A 431 12.23 25.77 -50.66
N LYS A 432 11.50 25.46 -51.72
CA LYS A 432 10.06 25.17 -51.64
C LYS A 432 9.76 23.90 -50.85
N LYS A 433 10.61 22.87 -50.95
CA LYS A 433 10.49 21.65 -50.14
C LYS A 433 10.76 21.92 -48.64
N GLY A 434 11.73 22.79 -48.33
CA GLY A 434 12.01 23.25 -46.97
C GLY A 434 10.80 23.96 -46.38
N ALA A 435 10.22 24.91 -47.07
CA ALA A 435 9.02 25.62 -46.62
C ALA A 435 7.82 24.69 -46.40
N LEU A 436 7.59 23.71 -47.29
CA LEU A 436 6.52 22.70 -47.09
C LEU A 436 6.79 21.78 -45.90
N SER A 437 8.06 21.49 -45.59
CA SER A 437 8.42 20.71 -44.38
C SER A 437 8.16 21.51 -43.12
N GLU A 438 8.53 22.78 -43.06
CA GLU A 438 8.25 23.66 -41.94
C GLU A 438 6.74 23.83 -41.70
N ASP A 439 5.97 24.03 -42.77
CA ASP A 439 4.51 24.09 -42.70
C ASP A 439 3.91 22.78 -42.17
N ARG A 440 4.43 21.63 -42.60
CA ARG A 440 4.00 20.33 -42.09
C ARG A 440 4.26 20.20 -40.59
N ASP A 441 5.47 20.53 -40.16
CA ASP A 441 5.90 20.39 -38.79
C ASP A 441 5.11 21.36 -37.87
N ARG A 442 4.81 22.57 -38.33
CA ARG A 442 3.93 23.53 -37.67
C ARG A 442 2.50 22.98 -37.51
N LEU A 443 1.89 22.49 -38.58
CA LEU A 443 0.53 21.93 -38.58
C LEU A 443 0.46 20.67 -37.74
N GLN A 444 1.51 19.88 -37.70
CA GLN A 444 1.59 18.66 -36.88
C GLN A 444 1.67 18.99 -35.38
N THR A 445 2.44 20.03 -35.03
CA THR A 445 2.51 20.53 -33.63
C THR A 445 1.16 21.10 -33.18
N GLU A 446 0.48 21.85 -34.04
CA GLU A 446 -0.83 22.42 -33.74
C GLU A 446 -1.90 21.32 -33.63
N LEU A 447 -1.84 20.29 -34.48
CA LEU A 447 -2.73 19.12 -34.40
C LEU A 447 -2.53 18.37 -33.08
N SER A 448 -1.29 18.11 -32.67
CA SER A 448 -0.99 17.47 -31.40
C SER A 448 -1.55 18.26 -30.22
N ARG A 449 -1.38 19.58 -30.21
CA ARG A 449 -1.95 20.46 -29.17
C ARG A 449 -3.47 20.35 -29.06
N ILE A 450 -4.16 20.34 -30.21
CA ILE A 450 -5.62 20.22 -30.25
C ILE A 450 -6.06 18.80 -29.79
N GLU A 451 -5.31 17.77 -30.16
CA GLU A 451 -5.58 16.40 -29.72
C GLU A 451 -5.42 16.25 -28.20
N ASP A 452 -4.36 16.80 -27.61
CA ASP A 452 -4.15 16.83 -26.16
C ASP A 452 -5.27 17.61 -25.44
N GLU A 453 -5.73 18.72 -26.01
CA GLU A 453 -6.83 19.51 -25.45
C GLU A 453 -8.16 18.75 -25.51
N ILE A 454 -8.46 18.05 -26.60
CA ILE A 454 -9.63 17.18 -26.74
C ILE A 454 -9.56 16.04 -25.72
N GLU A 455 -8.42 15.38 -25.58
CA GLU A 455 -8.23 14.28 -24.63
C GLU A 455 -8.45 14.75 -23.18
N SER A 456 -7.86 15.90 -22.82
CA SER A 456 -8.05 16.52 -21.50
C SER A 456 -9.54 16.84 -21.21
N LEU A 457 -10.26 17.37 -22.20
CA LEU A 457 -11.70 17.67 -22.06
C LEU A 457 -12.55 16.39 -21.98
N LEU A 458 -12.20 15.33 -22.71
CA LEU A 458 -12.89 14.05 -22.64
C LEU A 458 -12.68 13.40 -21.28
N GLN A 459 -11.46 13.42 -20.76
CA GLN A 459 -11.15 12.90 -19.42
C GLN A 459 -11.94 13.65 -18.34
N LYS A 460 -11.93 14.99 -18.37
CA LYS A 460 -12.74 15.82 -17.44
C LYS A 460 -14.23 15.53 -17.55
N ARG A 461 -14.73 15.28 -18.77
CA ARG A 461 -16.14 14.93 -19.00
C ARG A 461 -16.50 13.54 -18.44
N GLU A 462 -15.60 12.58 -18.53
CA GLU A 462 -15.77 11.24 -17.98
C GLU A 462 -15.73 11.27 -16.45
N GLU A 463 -14.78 12.00 -15.85
CA GLU A 463 -14.72 12.24 -14.40
C GLU A 463 -15.99 12.94 -13.89
N SER A 464 -16.42 14.00 -14.59
CA SER A 464 -17.67 14.71 -14.26
C SER A 464 -18.91 13.84 -14.44
N SER A 465 -18.95 12.97 -15.45
CA SER A 465 -20.06 12.02 -15.65
C SER A 465 -20.12 10.97 -14.53
N THR A 466 -18.97 10.46 -14.10
CA THR A 466 -18.87 9.51 -13.00
C THR A 466 -19.31 10.15 -11.69
N ALA A 467 -18.85 11.37 -11.40
CA ALA A 467 -19.27 12.14 -10.23
C ALA A 467 -20.78 12.43 -10.28
N MET A 468 -21.32 12.83 -11.44
CA MET A 468 -22.74 13.11 -11.63
C MET A 468 -23.61 11.85 -11.42
N ASN A 469 -23.15 10.68 -11.85
CA ASN A 469 -23.86 9.42 -11.59
C ASN A 469 -23.86 9.05 -10.10
N ALA A 470 -22.74 9.30 -9.38
CA ALA A 470 -22.70 9.12 -7.93
C ALA A 470 -23.69 10.07 -7.23
N ILE A 471 -23.69 11.35 -7.60
CA ILE A 471 -24.64 12.36 -7.06
C ILE A 471 -26.08 11.98 -7.37
N LYS A 472 -26.38 11.48 -8.56
CA LYS A 472 -27.69 10.98 -8.95
C LYS A 472 -28.18 9.85 -8.03
N ASN A 473 -27.32 8.90 -7.71
CA ASN A 473 -27.65 7.80 -6.82
C ASN A 473 -27.89 8.27 -5.37
N ILE A 474 -27.18 9.31 -4.93
CA ILE A 474 -27.38 9.94 -3.63
C ILE A 474 -28.68 10.76 -3.62
N ALA A 475 -28.94 11.53 -4.68
CA ALA A 475 -30.17 12.31 -4.80
C ALA A 475 -31.43 11.41 -4.83
N ALA A 476 -31.35 10.26 -5.50
CA ALA A 476 -32.43 9.29 -5.52
C ALA A 476 -32.73 8.70 -4.12
N ALA A 477 -31.72 8.61 -3.26
CA ALA A 477 -31.90 8.13 -1.89
C ALA A 477 -32.76 9.07 -1.05
N ALA A 478 -32.86 10.36 -1.37
CA ALA A 478 -33.69 11.31 -0.61
C ALA A 478 -35.17 10.94 -0.56
N GLU A 479 -35.64 10.06 -1.46
CA GLU A 479 -37.03 9.59 -1.54
C GLU A 479 -37.21 8.21 -0.87
N GLU A 480 -36.17 7.60 -0.30
CA GLU A 480 -36.24 6.30 0.38
C GLU A 480 -36.91 6.40 1.77
N PRO A 481 -37.55 5.31 2.26
CA PRO A 481 -38.10 5.25 3.62
C PRO A 481 -37.00 5.40 4.69
N ASP A 482 -37.37 5.99 5.85
CA ASP A 482 -36.45 6.28 6.96
C ASP A 482 -35.67 5.05 7.45
N ASP A 483 -36.25 3.87 7.46
CA ASP A 483 -35.56 2.64 7.90
C ASP A 483 -34.40 2.29 6.98
N LYS A 484 -34.55 2.38 5.68
CA LYS A 484 -33.49 2.16 4.70
C LYS A 484 -32.45 3.27 4.75
N LEU A 485 -32.89 4.51 4.93
CA LEU A 485 -31.99 5.64 5.09
C LEU A 485 -31.09 5.52 6.32
N ARG A 486 -31.61 5.00 7.45
CA ARG A 486 -30.81 4.77 8.66
C ARG A 486 -29.71 3.73 8.44
N GLU A 487 -29.94 2.69 7.66
CA GLU A 487 -28.92 1.69 7.31
C GLU A 487 -27.88 2.27 6.37
N ARG A 488 -28.31 2.97 5.32
CA ARG A 488 -27.46 3.58 4.31
C ARG A 488 -26.59 4.71 4.87
N MET A 489 -27.09 5.50 5.81
CA MET A 489 -26.38 6.62 6.43
C MET A 489 -24.96 6.27 6.86
N TYR A 490 -24.76 5.09 7.46
CA TYR A 490 -23.41 4.65 7.91
C TYR A 490 -22.47 4.25 6.77
N ASP A 491 -23.02 3.96 5.58
CA ASP A 491 -22.21 3.72 4.38
C ASP A 491 -21.78 5.04 3.73
N ASP A 492 -22.56 6.10 3.88
CA ASP A 492 -22.33 7.42 3.30
C ASP A 492 -21.52 8.36 4.21
N ILE A 493 -21.42 8.06 5.51
CA ILE A 493 -20.59 8.81 6.48
C ILE A 493 -19.16 8.30 6.44
N ASP A 494 -18.18 9.23 6.36
CA ASP A 494 -16.78 8.93 6.64
C ASP A 494 -16.49 9.05 8.13
N ARG A 495 -16.79 10.21 8.73
CA ARG A 495 -16.58 10.46 10.15
C ARG A 495 -17.65 11.37 10.75
N VAL A 496 -17.96 11.15 12.02
CA VAL A 496 -18.69 12.07 12.89
C VAL A 496 -17.73 12.58 13.95
N ILE A 497 -17.35 13.83 13.87
CA ILE A 497 -16.38 14.48 14.77
C ILE A 497 -17.17 15.22 15.84
N VAL A 498 -17.00 14.81 17.10
CA VAL A 498 -17.75 15.33 18.26
C VAL A 498 -16.83 16.21 19.09
N PHE A 499 -17.17 17.49 19.25
CA PHE A 499 -16.40 18.46 20.03
C PHE A 499 -16.91 18.55 21.48
N ASP A 500 -18.22 18.60 21.65
CA ASP A 500 -18.89 18.63 22.95
C ASP A 500 -20.28 18.00 22.85
N ASN A 501 -21.17 18.20 23.83
CA ASN A 501 -22.51 17.62 23.85
C ASN A 501 -23.55 18.35 22.95
N GLU A 502 -23.14 19.41 22.27
CA GLU A 502 -24.00 20.20 21.39
C GLU A 502 -23.42 20.34 20.00
N ASN A 503 -22.10 20.29 19.87
CA ASN A 503 -21.37 20.54 18.63
C ASN A 503 -20.75 19.27 18.05
N LEU A 504 -21.15 18.95 16.82
CA LEU A 504 -20.53 17.89 16.02
C LEU A 504 -20.38 18.33 14.57
N LYS A 505 -19.42 17.75 13.88
CA LYS A 505 -19.19 17.89 12.43
C LYS A 505 -19.32 16.52 11.79
N ILE A 506 -20.03 16.42 10.68
CA ILE A 506 -20.15 15.18 9.90
C ILE A 506 -19.33 15.35 8.63
N GLU A 507 -18.47 14.40 8.35
CA GLU A 507 -17.72 14.29 7.09
C GLU A 507 -18.37 13.19 6.24
N TRP A 508 -18.84 13.57 5.06
CA TRP A 508 -19.55 12.69 4.14
C TRP A 508 -18.57 12.13 3.11
N LYS A 509 -18.72 10.89 2.69
CA LYS A 509 -17.91 10.31 1.61
C LYS A 509 -18.20 10.92 0.24
N PHE A 510 -19.35 11.57 0.09
CA PHE A 510 -19.77 12.20 -1.15
C PHE A 510 -19.44 13.70 -1.25
N ASP A 511 -18.99 14.34 -0.18
CA ASP A 511 -18.54 15.74 -0.22
C ASP A 511 -17.42 15.98 -1.22
N VAL A 512 -16.55 14.98 -1.42
CA VAL A 512 -15.47 15.03 -2.41
C VAL A 512 -15.99 15.14 -3.85
N ALA A 513 -17.19 14.64 -4.13
CA ALA A 513 -17.79 14.68 -5.45
C ALA A 513 -18.24 16.08 -5.89
N PHE A 514 -18.52 16.99 -4.94
CA PHE A 514 -18.93 18.37 -5.22
C PHE A 514 -17.76 19.32 -5.48
N HIS A 515 -16.57 18.99 -5.01
CA HIS A 515 -15.35 19.80 -5.25
C HIS A 515 -14.68 19.50 -6.60
N LEU A 516 -15.18 18.51 -7.36
CA LEU A 516 -14.68 18.12 -8.69
C LEU A 516 -15.54 18.67 -9.84
N SER A 517 -16.57 19.45 -9.56
CA SER A 517 -17.39 20.16 -10.53
C SER A 517 -17.01 21.64 -10.58
#